data_46a122ed58060a8e36b57d6869c73680
#
_entry.id   46a122ed58060a8e36b57d6869c73680
#
_cell.length_a   1.000
_cell.length_b   1.000
_cell.length_c   1.000
_cell.angle_alpha   90.00
_cell.angle_beta   90.00
_cell.angle_gamma   90.00
#
_symmetry.space_group_name_H-M   'P 1'
#
loop_
_entity.id
_entity.type
_entity.pdbx_description
1 polymer ?
#
loop_
_entity_poly.entity_id
_entity_poly.type
_entity_poly.pdbx_seq_one_letter_code
_entity_poly.pdbx_strand_id
1 'polypeptide(L)'
;LIGVASKADMLDEDGKLPHIKGALMADSIATCAGAVLGTSTTTTFVESASGVTEGGRTGLTAMTTGILFLLATIFSPLFLTIPSFATAPALIIVGFYMMGSAVKIDFNDPSEGIPAFLTILAMPTAYSISEGIAIGVISWTIINVISGKAKEKKISPLMYVLTVLFILKYVFL
;
A
#
# COMPACT_ATOMS: atom_id res chain seq x y z
N LEU A 1 -0.37 -5.52 2.91
CA LEU A 1 -0.79 -6.90 3.21
C LEU A 1 -1.93 -7.35 2.29
N ILE A 2 -3.11 -6.70 2.32
CA ILE A 2 -4.29 -7.13 1.54
C ILE A 2 -3.99 -7.14 0.02
N GLY A 3 -3.31 -6.13 -0.52
CA GLY A 3 -2.98 -6.07 -1.95
C GLY A 3 -2.10 -7.23 -2.42
N VAL A 4 -1.10 -7.62 -1.62
CA VAL A 4 -0.26 -8.78 -1.94
C VAL A 4 -1.03 -10.09 -1.75
N ALA A 5 -1.83 -10.20 -0.69
CA ALA A 5 -2.68 -11.36 -0.43
C ALA A 5 -3.73 -11.58 -1.54
N SER A 6 -4.29 -10.49 -2.09
CA SER A 6 -5.19 -10.57 -3.24
C SER A 6 -4.50 -11.12 -4.50
N LYS A 7 -3.23 -10.80 -4.70
CA LYS A 7 -2.44 -11.36 -5.81
C LYS A 7 -2.03 -12.82 -5.58
N ALA A 8 -1.95 -13.24 -4.31
CA ALA A 8 -1.64 -14.61 -3.92
C ALA A 8 -2.87 -15.53 -3.92
N ASP A 9 -4.07 -15.03 -4.24
CA ASP A 9 -5.36 -15.72 -4.12
C ASP A 9 -5.60 -16.26 -2.69
N MET A 10 -5.19 -15.49 -1.68
CA MET A 10 -5.31 -15.84 -0.26
C MET A 10 -6.50 -15.17 0.43
N LEU A 11 -7.33 -14.44 -0.30
CA LEU A 11 -8.54 -13.81 0.23
C LEU A 11 -9.72 -14.78 0.15
N ASP A 12 -10.56 -14.77 1.18
CA ASP A 12 -11.85 -15.49 1.19
C ASP A 12 -12.83 -14.85 0.19
N GLU A 13 -13.98 -15.51 -0.04
CA GLU A 13 -15.06 -15.04 -0.90
C GLU A 13 -15.57 -13.64 -0.49
N ASP A 14 -15.49 -13.31 0.79
CA ASP A 14 -15.81 -11.97 1.35
C ASP A 14 -14.70 -10.93 1.17
N GLY A 15 -13.58 -11.27 0.51
CA GLY A 15 -12.42 -10.39 0.36
C GLY A 15 -11.60 -10.18 1.64
N LYS A 16 -11.79 -11.03 2.65
CA LYS A 16 -11.06 -10.99 3.92
C LYS A 16 -9.85 -11.89 3.88
N LEU A 17 -8.77 -11.50 4.55
CA LEU A 17 -7.57 -12.32 4.68
C LEU A 17 -7.73 -13.25 5.88
N PRO A 18 -7.73 -14.60 5.68
CA PRO A 18 -7.69 -15.57 6.77
C PRO A 18 -6.46 -15.31 7.65
N HIS A 19 -6.62 -15.50 8.96
CA HIS A 19 -5.54 -15.32 9.95
C HIS A 19 -4.87 -13.94 9.96
N ILE A 20 -5.58 -12.88 9.52
CA ILE A 20 -5.07 -11.50 9.49
C ILE A 20 -4.47 -11.06 10.83
N LYS A 21 -5.02 -11.52 11.97
CA LYS A 21 -4.49 -11.21 13.30
C LYS A 21 -3.05 -11.70 13.48
N GLY A 22 -2.74 -12.92 13.02
CA GLY A 22 -1.39 -13.47 13.07
C GLY A 22 -0.42 -12.72 12.18
N ALA A 23 -0.86 -12.32 10.98
CA ALA A 23 -0.05 -11.53 10.06
C ALA A 23 0.26 -10.13 10.63
N LEU A 24 -0.73 -9.45 11.22
CA LEU A 24 -0.53 -8.16 11.87
C LEU A 24 0.34 -8.25 13.12
N MET A 25 0.23 -9.33 13.90
CA MET A 25 1.13 -9.57 15.04
C MET A 25 2.57 -9.75 14.59
N ALA A 26 2.81 -10.55 13.55
CA ALA A 26 4.15 -10.74 13.00
C ALA A 26 4.76 -9.42 12.50
N ASP A 27 3.99 -8.60 11.81
CA ASP A 27 4.38 -7.27 11.34
C ASP A 27 4.75 -6.33 12.51
N SER A 28 3.91 -6.33 13.56
CA SER A 28 4.15 -5.53 14.77
C SER A 28 5.39 -5.97 15.53
N ILE A 29 5.60 -7.28 15.71
CA ILE A 29 6.78 -7.82 16.40
C ILE A 29 8.04 -7.50 15.59
N ALA A 30 8.00 -7.66 14.27
CA ALA A 30 9.12 -7.34 13.40
C ALA A 30 9.44 -5.84 13.41
N THR A 31 8.42 -4.97 13.46
CA THR A 31 8.60 -3.51 13.61
C THR A 31 9.25 -3.16 14.94
N CYS A 32 8.81 -3.78 16.05
CA CYS A 32 9.45 -3.58 17.38
C CYS A 32 10.92 -4.02 17.37
N ALA A 33 11.21 -5.19 16.78
CA ALA A 33 12.58 -5.67 16.65
C ALA A 33 13.43 -4.71 15.79
N GLY A 34 12.87 -4.20 14.67
CA GLY A 34 13.51 -3.20 13.84
C GLY A 34 13.82 -1.90 14.59
N ALA A 35 12.89 -1.43 15.41
CA ALA A 35 13.11 -0.24 16.25
C ALA A 35 14.28 -0.42 17.24
N VAL A 36 14.41 -1.60 17.84
CA VAL A 36 15.54 -1.93 18.73
C VAL A 36 16.86 -1.95 17.97
N LEU A 37 16.84 -2.45 16.74
CA LEU A 37 18.02 -2.51 15.85
C LEU A 37 18.34 -1.16 15.17
N GLY A 38 17.49 -0.15 15.32
CA GLY A 38 17.66 1.15 14.68
C GLY A 38 17.33 1.17 13.19
N THR A 39 16.55 0.19 12.71
CA THR A 39 16.07 0.14 11.32
C THR A 39 14.71 0.81 11.18
N SER A 40 14.29 1.09 9.93
CA SER A 40 12.95 1.57 9.67
C SER A 40 11.90 0.48 9.94
N THR A 41 10.61 0.88 9.96
CA THR A 41 9.51 -0.06 10.20
C THR A 41 9.52 -1.21 9.20
N THR A 42 9.25 -2.42 9.69
CA THR A 42 9.04 -3.60 8.85
C THR A 42 7.61 -3.58 8.34
N THR A 43 7.42 -3.69 7.04
CA THR A 43 6.09 -3.70 6.42
C THR A 43 6.09 -4.56 5.16
N THR A 44 4.90 -4.95 4.72
CA THR A 44 4.74 -5.70 3.48
C THR A 44 4.91 -4.76 2.28
N PHE A 45 5.99 -4.92 1.56
CA PHE A 45 6.27 -4.14 0.35
C PHE A 45 5.44 -4.61 -0.83
N VAL A 46 5.04 -3.67 -1.68
CA VAL A 46 4.24 -3.93 -2.89
C VAL A 46 5.03 -4.74 -3.91
N GLU A 47 6.34 -4.57 -3.94
CA GLU A 47 7.29 -5.30 -4.79
C GLU A 47 7.25 -6.81 -4.57
N SER A 48 6.81 -7.26 -3.39
CA SER A 48 6.58 -8.68 -3.10
C SER A 48 5.54 -9.30 -4.03
N ALA A 49 4.68 -8.50 -4.67
CA ALA A 49 3.71 -8.98 -5.64
C ALA A 49 4.37 -9.63 -6.87
N SER A 50 5.58 -9.20 -7.26
CA SER A 50 6.33 -9.83 -8.35
C SER A 50 6.71 -11.28 -8.01
N GLY A 51 7.22 -11.53 -6.80
CA GLY A 51 7.54 -12.87 -6.34
C GLY A 51 6.29 -13.77 -6.21
N VAL A 52 5.15 -13.18 -5.83
CA VAL A 52 3.87 -13.89 -5.76
C VAL A 52 3.35 -14.29 -7.15
N THR A 53 3.49 -13.43 -8.15
CA THR A 53 3.11 -13.74 -9.54
C THR A 53 3.96 -14.87 -10.14
N GLU A 54 5.21 -15.00 -9.72
CA GLU A 54 6.12 -16.10 -10.08
C GLU A 54 5.87 -17.40 -9.27
N GLY A 55 4.87 -17.41 -8.38
CA GLY A 55 4.46 -18.59 -7.62
C GLY A 55 4.97 -18.65 -6.18
N GLY A 56 5.65 -17.63 -5.70
CA GLY A 56 6.15 -17.53 -4.33
C GLY A 56 5.05 -17.22 -3.33
N ARG A 57 4.29 -18.24 -2.88
CA ARG A 57 3.10 -18.07 -2.03
C ARG A 57 3.24 -18.68 -0.63
N THR A 58 4.43 -19.08 -0.24
CA THR A 58 4.68 -19.77 1.04
C THR A 58 5.63 -19.00 1.94
N GLY A 59 5.61 -19.30 3.24
CA GLY A 59 6.56 -18.72 4.20
C GLY A 59 8.04 -19.05 3.87
N LEU A 60 8.29 -20.12 3.12
CA LEU A 60 9.63 -20.46 2.65
C LEU A 60 10.20 -19.39 1.71
N THR A 61 9.36 -18.83 0.85
CA THR A 61 9.77 -17.70 -0.03
C THR A 61 10.20 -16.50 0.81
N ALA A 62 9.44 -16.14 1.84
CA ALA A 62 9.78 -15.04 2.74
C ALA A 62 11.08 -15.31 3.52
N MET A 63 11.29 -16.53 4.02
CA MET A 63 12.55 -16.93 4.67
C MET A 63 13.75 -16.83 3.74
N THR A 64 13.63 -17.34 2.51
CA THR A 64 14.71 -17.28 1.52
C THR A 64 15.06 -15.82 1.20
N THR A 65 14.06 -14.99 0.99
CA THR A 65 14.25 -13.56 0.75
C THR A 65 14.95 -12.88 1.93
N GLY A 66 14.52 -13.18 3.17
CA GLY A 66 15.16 -12.65 4.37
C GLY A 66 16.63 -13.05 4.49
N ILE A 67 16.98 -14.31 4.22
CA ILE A 67 18.37 -14.78 4.20
C ILE A 67 19.19 -14.06 3.12
N LEU A 68 18.62 -13.88 1.93
CA LEU A 68 19.28 -13.15 0.84
C LEU A 68 19.52 -11.68 1.22
N PHE A 69 18.60 -11.03 1.92
CA PHE A 69 18.81 -9.68 2.43
C PHE A 69 19.94 -9.61 3.48
N LEU A 70 20.01 -10.58 4.39
CA LEU A 70 21.12 -10.67 5.34
C LEU A 70 22.47 -10.85 4.64
N LEU A 71 22.53 -11.70 3.61
CA LEU A 71 23.75 -11.84 2.79
C LEU A 71 24.06 -10.56 2.04
N ALA A 72 23.07 -9.90 1.47
CA ALA A 72 23.23 -8.63 0.76
C ALA A 72 23.77 -7.52 1.67
N THR A 73 23.51 -7.56 2.97
CA THR A 73 24.09 -6.61 3.94
C THR A 73 25.62 -6.71 3.97
N ILE A 74 26.18 -7.91 3.84
CA ILE A 74 27.63 -8.13 3.78
C ILE A 74 28.22 -7.51 2.51
N PHE A 75 27.48 -7.58 1.39
CA PHE A 75 27.84 -7.02 0.10
C PHE A 75 27.28 -5.61 -0.13
N SER A 76 26.88 -4.91 0.93
CA SER A 76 26.27 -3.58 0.87
C SER A 76 27.02 -2.59 -0.04
N PRO A 77 28.38 -2.49 -0.01
CA PRO A 77 29.09 -1.58 -0.91
C PRO A 77 28.83 -1.85 -2.39
N LEU A 78 28.62 -3.11 -2.77
CA LEU A 78 28.33 -3.50 -4.15
C LEU A 78 26.91 -3.08 -4.56
N PHE A 79 25.92 -3.31 -3.67
CA PHE A 79 24.54 -2.94 -3.96
C PHE A 79 24.32 -1.43 -3.98
N LEU A 80 25.06 -0.67 -3.19
CA LEU A 80 24.99 0.79 -3.16
C LEU A 80 25.56 1.45 -4.44
N THR A 81 26.29 0.71 -5.27
CA THR A 81 26.75 1.23 -6.56
C THR A 81 25.68 1.17 -7.66
N ILE A 82 24.56 0.45 -7.42
CA ILE A 82 23.46 0.35 -8.37
C ILE A 82 22.71 1.69 -8.43
N PRO A 83 22.75 2.41 -9.55
CA PRO A 83 22.09 3.71 -9.65
C PRO A 83 20.56 3.56 -9.75
N SER A 84 19.84 4.58 -9.31
CA SER A 84 18.37 4.59 -9.27
C SER A 84 17.72 4.35 -10.65
N PHE A 85 18.36 4.80 -11.73
CA PHE A 85 17.83 4.57 -13.08
C PHE A 85 17.87 3.09 -13.49
N ALA A 86 18.71 2.26 -12.87
CA ALA A 86 18.75 0.83 -13.15
C ALA A 86 17.60 0.08 -12.43
N THR A 87 17.12 0.60 -11.32
CA THR A 87 16.01 0.00 -10.57
C THR A 87 14.62 0.48 -11.04
N ALA A 88 14.56 1.64 -11.70
CA ALA A 88 13.30 2.23 -12.17
C ALA A 88 12.47 1.31 -13.09
N PRO A 89 13.06 0.60 -14.08
CA PRO A 89 12.30 -0.32 -14.92
C PRO A 89 11.63 -1.45 -14.13
N ALA A 90 12.30 -1.98 -13.11
CA ALA A 90 11.73 -3.02 -12.25
C ALA A 90 10.51 -2.49 -11.50
N LEU A 91 10.58 -1.27 -10.94
CA LEU A 91 9.45 -0.63 -10.26
C LEU A 91 8.28 -0.35 -11.20
N ILE A 92 8.55 0.02 -12.47
CA ILE A 92 7.50 0.21 -13.48
C ILE A 92 6.78 -1.11 -13.76
N ILE A 93 7.50 -2.23 -13.89
CA ILE A 93 6.91 -3.55 -14.10
C ILE A 93 6.06 -3.96 -12.89
N VAL A 94 6.56 -3.77 -11.68
CA VAL A 94 5.78 -4.03 -10.44
C VAL A 94 4.51 -3.17 -10.42
N GLY A 95 4.61 -1.89 -10.75
CA GLY A 95 3.46 -1.00 -10.88
C GLY A 95 2.44 -1.51 -11.88
N PHE A 96 2.89 -1.99 -13.04
CA PHE A 96 2.03 -2.60 -14.05
C PHE A 96 1.27 -3.82 -13.50
N TYR A 97 1.92 -4.74 -12.81
CA TYR A 97 1.25 -5.88 -12.18
C TYR A 97 0.21 -5.48 -11.13
N MET A 98 0.38 -4.33 -10.48
CA MET A 98 -0.55 -3.81 -9.47
C MET A 98 -1.73 -3.03 -10.07
N MET A 99 -1.63 -2.58 -11.33
CA MET A 99 -2.71 -1.85 -12.01
C MET A 99 -4.03 -2.62 -12.09
N GLY A 100 -3.99 -3.94 -12.07
CA GLY A 100 -5.20 -4.77 -12.03
C GLY A 100 -6.15 -4.47 -10.85
N SER A 101 -5.64 -3.89 -9.77
CA SER A 101 -6.49 -3.44 -8.66
C SER A 101 -7.23 -2.14 -8.97
N ALA A 102 -6.65 -1.27 -9.80
CA ALA A 102 -7.27 -0.01 -10.20
C ALA A 102 -8.48 -0.23 -11.14
N VAL A 103 -8.49 -1.32 -11.91
CA VAL A 103 -9.62 -1.68 -12.79
C VAL A 103 -10.90 -1.97 -12.01
N LYS A 104 -10.79 -2.30 -10.73
CA LYS A 104 -11.96 -2.54 -9.85
C LYS A 104 -12.67 -1.25 -9.43
N ILE A 105 -12.08 -0.08 -9.69
CA ILE A 105 -12.69 1.21 -9.40
C ILE A 105 -13.68 1.55 -10.50
N ASP A 106 -14.90 1.89 -10.13
CA ASP A 106 -15.89 2.37 -11.10
C ASP A 106 -15.63 3.83 -11.45
N PHE A 107 -14.91 4.05 -12.55
CA PHE A 107 -14.65 5.39 -13.07
C PHE A 107 -15.88 6.05 -13.72
N ASN A 108 -16.97 5.32 -13.95
CA ASN A 108 -18.21 5.90 -14.45
C ASN A 108 -19.03 6.56 -13.32
N ASP A 109 -18.81 6.16 -12.06
CA ASP A 109 -19.37 6.86 -10.90
C ASP A 109 -18.44 8.01 -10.48
N PRO A 110 -18.81 9.29 -10.70
CA PRO A 110 -17.97 10.43 -10.32
C PRO A 110 -17.60 10.43 -8.83
N SER A 111 -18.41 9.82 -7.98
CA SER A 111 -18.16 9.74 -6.53
C SER A 111 -17.01 8.80 -6.16
N GLU A 112 -16.61 7.92 -7.05
CA GLU A 112 -15.42 7.03 -6.91
C GLU A 112 -14.30 7.42 -7.87
N GLY A 113 -14.65 7.73 -9.13
CA GLY A 113 -13.69 8.04 -10.17
C GLY A 113 -12.88 9.31 -9.89
N ILE A 114 -13.52 10.38 -9.44
CA ILE A 114 -12.82 11.65 -9.15
C ILE A 114 -11.81 11.50 -8.01
N PRO A 115 -12.16 10.94 -6.83
CA PRO A 115 -11.20 10.72 -5.76
C PRO A 115 -10.05 9.79 -6.17
N ALA A 116 -10.35 8.74 -6.91
CA ALA A 116 -9.33 7.82 -7.41
C ALA A 116 -8.35 8.52 -8.35
N PHE A 117 -8.86 9.29 -9.29
CA PHE A 117 -8.04 10.10 -10.21
C PHE A 117 -7.15 11.09 -9.45
N LEU A 118 -7.73 11.84 -8.49
CA LEU A 118 -6.98 12.79 -7.68
C LEU A 118 -5.89 12.10 -6.86
N THR A 119 -6.15 10.92 -6.31
CA THR A 119 -5.16 10.12 -5.58
C THR A 119 -3.98 9.74 -6.48
N ILE A 120 -4.30 9.19 -7.66
CA ILE A 120 -3.28 8.75 -8.64
C ILE A 120 -2.42 9.94 -9.10
N LEU A 121 -3.05 11.10 -9.33
CA LEU A 121 -2.34 12.30 -9.77
C LEU A 121 -1.50 12.91 -8.65
N ALA A 122 -2.03 12.97 -7.43
CA ALA A 122 -1.37 13.61 -6.29
C ALA A 122 -0.12 12.87 -5.81
N MET A 123 -0.10 11.54 -5.85
CA MET A 123 1.05 10.75 -5.41
C MET A 123 2.37 11.13 -6.11
N PRO A 124 2.46 11.12 -7.44
CA PRO A 124 3.70 11.50 -8.13
C PRO A 124 3.97 13.00 -8.08
N THR A 125 2.94 13.86 -8.09
CA THR A 125 3.14 15.32 -8.10
C THR A 125 3.64 15.84 -6.76
N ALA A 126 3.18 15.26 -5.65
CA ALA A 126 3.64 15.60 -4.31
C ALA A 126 4.87 14.78 -3.86
N TYR A 127 5.37 13.84 -4.67
CA TYR A 127 6.43 12.89 -4.29
C TYR A 127 6.14 12.17 -2.96
N SER A 128 4.87 11.96 -2.64
CA SER A 128 4.44 11.41 -1.35
C SER A 128 3.18 10.56 -1.49
N ILE A 129 3.30 9.29 -1.09
CA ILE A 129 2.17 8.37 -1.01
C ILE A 129 1.15 8.87 0.02
N SER A 130 1.63 9.40 1.14
CA SER A 130 0.77 9.91 2.21
C SER A 130 -0.08 11.09 1.77
N GLU A 131 0.47 12.01 0.96
CA GLU A 131 -0.25 13.15 0.41
C GLU A 131 -1.33 12.69 -0.58
N GLY A 132 -1.00 11.74 -1.46
CA GLY A 132 -1.98 11.17 -2.37
C GLY A 132 -3.15 10.51 -1.64
N ILE A 133 -2.87 9.71 -0.60
CA ILE A 133 -3.91 9.09 0.23
C ILE A 133 -4.76 10.15 0.94
N ALA A 134 -4.13 11.18 1.51
CA ALA A 134 -4.85 12.26 2.21
C ALA A 134 -5.81 12.98 1.27
N ILE A 135 -5.35 13.39 0.08
CA ILE A 135 -6.19 14.05 -0.94
C ILE A 135 -7.32 13.11 -1.40
N GLY A 136 -7.02 11.82 -1.59
CA GLY A 136 -8.02 10.82 -1.95
C GLY A 136 -9.12 10.67 -0.90
N VAL A 137 -8.76 10.53 0.36
CA VAL A 137 -9.71 10.40 1.48
C VAL A 137 -10.55 11.66 1.64
N ILE A 138 -9.93 12.83 1.59
CA ILE A 138 -10.64 14.12 1.71
C ILE A 138 -11.64 14.28 0.56
N SER A 139 -11.19 14.10 -0.69
CA SER A 139 -12.03 14.25 -1.87
C SER A 139 -13.17 13.24 -1.90
N TRP A 140 -12.90 11.98 -1.56
CA TRP A 140 -13.92 10.93 -1.50
C TRP A 140 -15.00 11.24 -0.47
N THR A 141 -14.58 11.65 0.73
CA THR A 141 -15.54 12.00 1.78
C THR A 141 -16.38 13.21 1.41
N ILE A 142 -15.76 14.28 0.91
CA ILE A 142 -16.45 15.51 0.53
C ILE A 142 -17.46 15.23 -0.59
N ILE A 143 -17.04 14.55 -1.66
CA ILE A 143 -17.91 14.28 -2.81
C ILE A 143 -19.10 13.40 -2.41
N ASN A 144 -18.88 12.35 -1.61
CA ASN A 144 -19.96 11.48 -1.19
C ASN A 144 -20.94 12.17 -0.20
N VAL A 145 -20.46 13.11 0.62
CA VAL A 145 -21.32 13.91 1.49
C VAL A 145 -22.17 14.89 0.67
N ILE A 146 -21.55 15.63 -0.27
CA ILE A 146 -22.25 16.61 -1.13
C ILE A 146 -23.24 15.91 -2.06
N SER A 147 -22.87 14.74 -2.62
CA SER A 147 -23.76 13.95 -3.50
C SER A 147 -24.90 13.25 -2.75
N GLY A 148 -24.97 13.35 -1.42
CA GLY A 148 -26.00 12.66 -0.60
C GLY A 148 -25.84 11.14 -0.54
N LYS A 149 -24.80 10.57 -1.16
CA LYS A 149 -24.53 9.13 -1.19
C LYS A 149 -23.88 8.60 0.11
N ALA A 150 -23.66 9.45 1.10
CA ALA A 150 -23.00 9.11 2.36
C ALA A 150 -23.70 7.97 3.13
N LYS A 151 -25.04 7.91 3.09
CA LYS A 151 -25.84 6.84 3.71
C LYS A 151 -25.83 5.56 2.89
N GLU A 152 -25.87 5.68 1.57
CA GLU A 152 -25.87 4.55 0.63
C GLU A 152 -24.55 3.78 0.67
N LYS A 153 -23.42 4.51 0.63
CA LYS A 153 -22.07 3.95 0.70
C LYS A 153 -21.60 3.63 2.12
N LYS A 154 -22.46 3.77 3.14
CA LYS A 154 -22.17 3.44 4.56
C LYS A 154 -20.82 3.97 5.01
N ILE A 155 -20.57 5.27 4.82
CA ILE A 155 -19.30 5.88 5.21
C ILE A 155 -19.05 5.61 6.69
N SER A 156 -17.95 4.94 7.00
CA SER A 156 -17.56 4.65 8.37
C SER A 156 -17.29 5.96 9.14
N PRO A 157 -17.69 6.06 10.43
CA PRO A 157 -17.32 7.20 11.28
C PRO A 157 -15.81 7.46 11.30
N LEU A 158 -15.00 6.41 11.14
CA LEU A 158 -13.53 6.51 11.02
C LEU A 158 -13.11 7.37 9.84
N MET A 159 -13.80 7.28 8.71
CA MET A 159 -13.47 8.09 7.52
C MET A 159 -13.67 9.58 7.76
N TYR A 160 -14.70 9.97 8.50
CA TYR A 160 -14.90 11.37 8.89
C TYR A 160 -13.78 11.86 9.80
N VAL A 161 -13.40 11.06 10.80
CA VAL A 161 -12.29 11.40 11.71
C VAL A 161 -10.98 11.56 10.91
N LEU A 162 -10.66 10.62 10.01
CA LEU A 162 -9.47 10.69 9.18
C LEU A 162 -9.48 11.93 8.28
N THR A 163 -10.64 12.25 7.68
CA THR A 163 -10.77 13.44 6.84
C THR A 163 -10.49 14.72 7.63
N VAL A 164 -11.06 14.83 8.84
CA VAL A 164 -10.80 15.98 9.72
C VAL A 164 -9.33 16.06 10.10
N LEU A 165 -8.71 14.95 10.46
CA LEU A 165 -7.28 14.90 10.80
C LEU A 165 -6.39 15.30 9.62
N PHE A 166 -6.70 14.87 8.40
CA PHE A 166 -5.96 15.27 7.21
C PHE A 166 -6.15 16.74 6.86
N ILE A 167 -7.36 17.28 7.03
CA ILE A 167 -7.59 18.71 6.85
C ILE A 167 -6.81 19.51 7.90
N LEU A 168 -6.85 19.11 9.15
CA LEU A 168 -6.07 19.75 10.21
C LEU A 168 -4.56 19.72 9.92
N LYS A 169 -4.06 18.60 9.39
CA LYS A 169 -2.67 18.50 8.93
C LYS A 169 -2.34 19.61 7.94
N TYR A 170 -3.19 19.87 6.92
CA TYR A 170 -2.94 20.90 5.91
C TYR A 170 -3.11 22.34 6.43
N VAL A 171 -3.83 22.52 7.51
CA VAL A 171 -4.02 23.86 8.12
C VAL A 171 -2.87 24.20 9.06
N PHE A 172 -2.29 23.20 9.75
CA PHE A 172 -1.29 23.43 10.81
C PHE A 172 0.15 23.04 10.42
N LEU A 173 0.35 22.26 9.36
CA LEU A 173 1.66 21.91 8.81
C LEU A 173 1.86 22.50 7.44
#